data_7162aabccf863e650097c8e784c0e642
#
_entry.id   7162aabccf863e650097c8e784c0e642
#
_cell.length_a   1.000
_cell.length_b   1.000
_cell.length_c   1.000
_cell.angle_alpha   90.00
_cell.angle_beta   90.00
_cell.angle_gamma   90.00
#
_symmetry.space_group_name_H-M   'P 1'
#
loop_
_entity.id
_entity.type
_entity.pdbx_description
1 polymer ?
#
loop_
_entity_poly.entity_id
_entity_poly.type
_entity_poly.pdbx_seq_one_letter_code
_entity_poly.pdbx_strand_id
1 'polypeptide(L)'
;PPSPAPPSPRGRTVPITPTSLQCEPAGVFAGPMVVSMRPIPAGQVADAVRITSRYPAVHGAPVHVGDPSLIGIEDLGQPDFGDAIDIPVGAVPVFWACGVTPQSIVMHSRPDLAICHSPGKMLITDVHDAEYQVP
;
A
#
# COMPACT_ATOMS: atom_id res chain seq x y z
N PRO A 1 4.43 -18.35 -11.73
CA PRO A 1 3.71 -17.45 -10.85
C PRO A 1 3.66 -16.09 -11.50
N PRO A 2 2.49 -15.45 -11.58
CA PRO A 2 2.44 -14.10 -12.09
C PRO A 2 3.21 -13.21 -11.13
N SER A 3 4.23 -12.57 -11.65
CA SER A 3 5.00 -11.53 -10.97
C SER A 3 4.05 -10.44 -10.45
N PRO A 4 4.30 -9.84 -9.28
CA PRO A 4 3.58 -8.65 -8.88
C PRO A 4 3.59 -7.65 -10.04
N ALA A 5 2.50 -6.91 -10.20
CA ALA A 5 2.35 -5.94 -11.28
C ALA A 5 3.66 -5.14 -11.45
N PRO A 6 4.18 -5.02 -12.66
CA PRO A 6 5.45 -4.37 -12.88
C PRO A 6 5.44 -2.96 -12.26
N PRO A 7 6.57 -2.49 -11.76
CA PRO A 7 6.67 -1.07 -11.39
C PRO A 7 6.23 -0.23 -12.58
N SER A 8 5.56 0.88 -12.29
CA SER A 8 5.07 1.80 -13.31
C SER A 8 6.08 1.92 -14.48
N PRO A 9 5.64 1.81 -15.74
CA PRO A 9 6.55 1.73 -16.91
C PRO A 9 7.48 2.94 -17.10
N ARG A 10 7.52 3.89 -16.18
CA ARG A 10 8.31 5.12 -16.25
C ARG A 10 9.14 5.42 -15.01
N GLY A 11 9.42 4.43 -14.15
CA GLY A 11 10.23 4.65 -12.94
C GLY A 11 9.57 5.56 -11.89
N ARG A 12 8.26 5.81 -12.01
CA ARG A 12 7.50 6.60 -11.03
C ARG A 12 7.15 5.74 -9.83
N THR A 13 7.27 6.33 -8.65
CA THR A 13 6.80 5.72 -7.41
C THR A 13 5.28 5.81 -7.35
N VAL A 14 4.61 4.72 -6.94
CA VAL A 14 3.15 4.73 -6.75
C VAL A 14 2.74 5.79 -5.73
N PRO A 15 1.57 6.44 -5.90
CA PRO A 15 1.06 7.39 -4.91
C PRO A 15 0.82 6.70 -3.57
N ILE A 16 1.27 7.33 -2.50
CA ILE A 16 1.21 6.86 -1.12
C ILE A 16 0.56 7.95 -0.28
N THR A 17 -0.54 7.63 0.39
CA THR A 17 -1.36 8.61 1.11
C THR A 17 -1.88 8.02 2.42
N PRO A 18 -1.86 8.80 3.54
CA PRO A 18 -2.56 8.45 4.76
C PRO A 18 -4.07 8.37 4.53
N THR A 19 -4.73 7.53 5.31
CA THR A 19 -6.19 7.34 5.25
C THR A 19 -6.86 7.68 6.59
N SER A 20 -8.19 7.64 6.64
CA SER A 20 -8.96 7.68 7.87
C SER A 20 -9.04 6.33 8.59
N LEU A 21 -8.58 5.24 7.96
CA LEU A 21 -8.56 3.90 8.55
C LEU A 21 -7.52 3.84 9.67
N GLN A 22 -7.95 3.50 10.88
CA GLN A 22 -7.04 3.36 12.01
C GLN A 22 -6.47 1.95 12.09
N CYS A 23 -5.15 1.87 12.31
CA CYS A 23 -4.51 0.60 12.63
C CYS A 23 -4.85 0.17 14.07
N GLU A 24 -4.83 -1.13 14.33
CA GLU A 24 -4.95 -1.66 15.69
C GLU A 24 -3.79 -1.15 16.54
N PRO A 25 -4.05 -0.47 17.66
CA PRO A 25 -2.98 0.06 18.52
C PRO A 25 -2.13 -1.05 19.15
N ALA A 26 -0.84 -0.81 19.25
CA ALA A 26 0.12 -1.69 19.92
C ALA A 26 0.99 -0.87 20.90
N GLY A 27 0.63 -0.84 22.18
CA GLY A 27 1.29 0.00 23.19
C GLY A 27 1.19 1.48 22.83
N VAL A 28 2.33 2.15 22.72
CA VAL A 28 2.40 3.59 22.34
C VAL A 28 2.25 3.82 20.82
N PHE A 29 2.25 2.77 20.04
CA PHE A 29 2.16 2.86 18.59
C PHE A 29 0.69 2.83 18.17
N ALA A 30 0.22 3.92 17.61
CA ALA A 30 -1.13 4.06 17.08
C ALA A 30 -1.14 5.10 15.95
N GLY A 31 -2.03 4.94 15.00
CA GLY A 31 -2.18 5.91 13.93
C GLY A 31 -2.94 5.38 12.74
N PRO A 32 -3.15 6.26 11.73
CA PRO A 32 -3.84 5.90 10.52
C PRO A 32 -3.00 4.99 9.63
N MET A 33 -3.68 4.13 8.90
CA MET A 33 -3.07 3.33 7.86
C MET A 33 -2.67 4.22 6.68
N VAL A 34 -1.47 4.00 6.17
CA VAL A 34 -0.98 4.58 4.92
C VAL A 34 -1.19 3.56 3.82
N VAL A 35 -1.68 4.00 2.67
CA VAL A 35 -1.96 3.13 1.54
C VAL A 35 -1.16 3.52 0.30
N SER A 36 -0.89 2.55 -0.55
CA SER A 36 -0.47 2.77 -1.93
C SER A 36 -1.64 2.50 -2.87
N MET A 37 -1.81 3.34 -3.89
CA MET A 37 -2.89 3.20 -4.87
C MET A 37 -2.35 2.69 -6.21
N ARG A 38 -3.11 1.78 -6.83
CA ARG A 38 -2.89 1.36 -8.22
C ARG A 38 -4.21 1.38 -8.98
N PRO A 39 -4.24 1.98 -10.19
CA PRO A 39 -5.39 1.85 -11.07
C PRO A 39 -5.38 0.43 -11.68
N ILE A 40 -6.44 -0.32 -11.44
CA ILE A 40 -6.60 -1.69 -11.95
C ILE A 40 -7.78 -1.70 -12.93
N PRO A 41 -7.65 -2.26 -14.14
CA PRO A 41 -8.77 -2.46 -15.04
C PRO A 41 -9.93 -3.16 -14.32
N ALA A 42 -11.16 -2.68 -14.47
CA ALA A 42 -12.32 -3.17 -13.72
C ALA A 42 -12.49 -4.69 -13.80
N GLY A 43 -12.25 -5.29 -14.96
CA GLY A 43 -12.33 -6.75 -15.15
C GLY A 43 -11.22 -7.55 -14.45
N GLN A 44 -10.18 -6.90 -13.96
CA GLN A 44 -9.04 -7.55 -13.28
C GLN A 44 -9.06 -7.34 -11.76
N VAL A 45 -9.98 -6.54 -11.23
CA VAL A 45 -10.04 -6.24 -9.79
C VAL A 45 -10.22 -7.51 -8.96
N ALA A 46 -11.14 -8.39 -9.35
CA ALA A 46 -11.39 -9.65 -8.64
C ALA A 46 -10.14 -10.53 -8.59
N ASP A 47 -9.40 -10.62 -9.68
CA ASP A 47 -8.15 -11.37 -9.73
C ASP A 47 -7.05 -10.72 -8.87
N ALA A 48 -6.94 -9.39 -8.90
CA ALA A 48 -6.01 -8.66 -8.06
C ALA A 48 -6.27 -8.95 -6.57
N VAL A 49 -7.53 -8.90 -6.13
CA VAL A 49 -7.93 -9.24 -4.75
C VAL A 49 -7.57 -10.69 -4.43
N ARG A 50 -7.98 -11.63 -5.27
CA ARG A 50 -7.75 -13.08 -5.08
C ARG A 50 -6.27 -13.43 -4.99
N ILE A 51 -5.45 -12.84 -5.86
CA ILE A 51 -4.01 -13.11 -5.89
C ILE A 51 -3.33 -12.52 -4.65
N THR A 52 -3.59 -11.24 -4.34
CA THR A 52 -2.87 -10.56 -3.26
C THR A 52 -3.31 -11.02 -1.88
N SER A 53 -4.56 -11.49 -1.71
CA SER A 53 -5.03 -12.08 -0.45
C SER A 53 -4.26 -13.33 -0.02
N ARG A 54 -3.56 -13.99 -0.93
CA ARG A 54 -2.71 -15.14 -0.63
C ARG A 54 -1.37 -14.79 0.01
N TYR A 55 -1.08 -13.50 0.19
CA TYR A 55 0.17 -13.00 0.76
C TYR A 55 -0.08 -12.10 1.99
N PRO A 56 -0.78 -12.61 3.04
CA PRO A 56 -1.18 -11.78 4.18
C PRO A 56 0.00 -11.27 5.02
N ALA A 57 1.14 -11.95 4.96
CA ALA A 57 2.37 -11.54 5.66
C ALA A 57 3.14 -10.42 4.93
N VAL A 58 2.69 -10.03 3.75
CA VAL A 58 3.27 -8.91 2.97
C VAL A 58 2.24 -7.77 2.93
N HIS A 59 1.81 -7.34 1.74
CA HIS A 59 0.77 -6.30 1.65
C HIS A 59 -0.66 -6.86 1.76
N GLY A 60 -0.84 -8.15 1.50
CA GLY A 60 -2.12 -8.84 1.59
C GLY A 60 -3.16 -8.38 0.58
N ALA A 61 -4.42 -8.59 0.91
CA ALA A 61 -5.54 -8.11 0.12
C ALA A 61 -5.62 -6.58 0.12
N PRO A 62 -6.25 -5.96 -0.89
CA PRO A 62 -6.56 -4.54 -0.84
C PRO A 62 -7.41 -4.20 0.39
N VAL A 63 -7.14 -3.07 0.98
CA VAL A 63 -7.93 -2.53 2.11
C VAL A 63 -9.13 -1.73 1.63
N HIS A 64 -9.09 -1.25 0.39
CA HIS A 64 -10.20 -0.52 -0.22
C HIS A 64 -10.16 -0.62 -1.75
N VAL A 65 -11.32 -0.59 -2.38
CA VAL A 65 -11.51 -0.59 -3.84
C VAL A 65 -12.55 0.47 -4.18
N GLY A 66 -12.23 1.37 -5.09
CA GLY A 66 -13.17 2.38 -5.59
C GLY A 66 -12.94 3.76 -4.97
N ASP A 67 -14.01 4.44 -4.60
CA ASP A 67 -14.01 5.84 -4.19
C ASP A 67 -13.05 6.14 -3.03
N PRO A 68 -11.98 6.92 -3.26
CA PRO A 68 -10.99 7.25 -2.23
C PRO A 68 -11.55 8.09 -1.08
N SER A 69 -12.63 8.84 -1.30
CA SER A 69 -13.23 9.69 -0.26
C SER A 69 -13.75 8.86 0.91
N LEU A 70 -14.15 7.60 0.69
CA LEU A 70 -14.62 6.67 1.71
C LEU A 70 -13.53 6.26 2.72
N ILE A 71 -12.27 6.47 2.36
CA ILE A 71 -11.12 6.23 3.26
C ILE A 71 -10.36 7.53 3.57
N GLY A 72 -11.04 8.67 3.41
CA GLY A 72 -10.51 9.98 3.79
C GLY A 72 -9.47 10.57 2.84
N ILE A 73 -9.38 10.08 1.61
CA ILE A 73 -8.52 10.66 0.57
C ILE A 73 -9.36 11.55 -0.34
N GLU A 74 -9.16 12.86 -0.25
CA GLU A 74 -9.94 13.84 -0.99
C GLU A 74 -9.42 14.06 -2.41
N ASP A 75 -8.09 14.02 -2.60
CA ASP A 75 -7.45 14.28 -3.90
C ASP A 75 -6.31 13.29 -4.17
N LEU A 76 -6.53 12.39 -5.12
CA LEU A 76 -5.51 11.46 -5.60
C LEU A 76 -4.39 12.14 -6.41
N GLY A 77 -4.62 13.36 -6.85
CA GLY A 77 -3.62 14.16 -7.56
C GLY A 77 -2.55 14.77 -6.65
N GLN A 78 -2.74 14.69 -5.33
CA GLN A 78 -1.83 15.25 -4.33
C GLN A 78 -1.41 14.18 -3.29
N PRO A 79 -0.69 13.13 -3.70
CA PRO A 79 -0.20 12.13 -2.75
C PRO A 79 0.86 12.74 -1.82
N ASP A 80 0.93 12.26 -0.58
CA ASP A 80 1.95 12.70 0.39
C ASP A 80 3.35 12.23 0.00
N PHE A 81 3.42 11.05 -0.64
CA PHE A 81 4.67 10.48 -1.17
C PHE A 81 4.41 9.86 -2.54
N GLY A 82 5.47 9.79 -3.34
CA GLY A 82 5.39 9.25 -4.69
C GLY A 82 4.80 10.25 -5.68
N ASP A 83 4.43 9.74 -6.85
CA ASP A 83 3.92 10.54 -7.96
C ASP A 83 2.42 10.34 -8.12
N ALA A 84 1.72 11.42 -8.45
CA ALA A 84 0.32 11.32 -8.87
C ALA A 84 0.19 10.48 -10.13
N ILE A 85 -0.82 9.64 -10.17
CA ILE A 85 -1.14 8.77 -11.31
C ILE A 85 -2.58 9.02 -11.73
N ASP A 86 -2.78 9.29 -13.00
CA ASP A 86 -4.12 9.37 -13.59
C ASP A 86 -4.78 7.97 -13.59
N ILE A 87 -6.07 7.95 -13.33
CA ILE A 87 -6.86 6.72 -13.42
C ILE A 87 -7.40 6.62 -14.84
N PRO A 88 -6.94 5.64 -15.64
CA PRO A 88 -7.43 5.44 -16.99
C PRO A 88 -8.93 5.13 -17.01
N VAL A 89 -9.59 5.49 -18.10
CA VAL A 89 -11.00 5.11 -18.32
C VAL A 89 -11.13 3.58 -18.25
N GLY A 90 -12.11 3.10 -17.47
CA GLY A 90 -12.33 1.67 -17.25
C GLY A 90 -11.45 1.04 -16.18
N ALA A 91 -10.58 1.81 -15.55
CA ALA A 91 -9.83 1.37 -14.36
C ALA A 91 -10.50 1.86 -13.07
N VAL A 92 -10.23 1.13 -12.00
CA VAL A 92 -10.72 1.40 -10.64
C VAL A 92 -9.51 1.61 -9.74
N PRO A 93 -9.47 2.64 -8.89
CA PRO A 93 -8.42 2.78 -7.90
C PRO A 93 -8.53 1.68 -6.85
N VAL A 94 -7.43 0.99 -6.62
CA VAL A 94 -7.34 -0.09 -5.63
C VAL A 94 -6.21 0.24 -4.67
N PHE A 95 -6.47 0.09 -3.38
CA PHE A 95 -5.59 0.56 -2.31
C PHE A 95 -5.11 -0.60 -1.46
N TRP A 96 -3.79 -0.70 -1.29
CA TRP A 96 -3.14 -1.67 -0.42
C TRP A 96 -2.47 -0.98 0.76
N ALA A 97 -2.45 -1.67 1.91
CA ALA A 97 -1.63 -1.22 3.02
C ALA A 97 -0.17 -1.07 2.58
N CYS A 98 0.45 0.04 2.94
CA CYS A 98 1.82 0.37 2.56
C CYS A 98 2.78 0.19 3.73
N GLY A 99 4.00 -0.28 3.43
CA GLY A 99 5.09 -0.38 4.41
C GLY A 99 5.53 0.98 5.00
N VAL A 100 5.07 2.10 4.45
CA VAL A 100 5.24 3.43 5.06
C VAL A 100 4.37 3.63 6.30
N THR A 101 3.33 2.82 6.52
CA THR A 101 2.47 2.92 7.71
C THR A 101 3.27 2.83 9.01
N PRO A 102 4.14 1.83 9.25
CA PRO A 102 4.97 1.78 10.45
C PRO A 102 5.87 3.01 10.60
N GLN A 103 6.45 3.51 9.52
CA GLN A 103 7.30 4.71 9.56
C GLN A 103 6.51 5.95 9.97
N SER A 104 5.31 6.13 9.44
CA SER A 104 4.42 7.23 9.81
C SER A 104 4.03 7.16 11.29
N ILE A 105 3.69 5.96 11.78
CA ILE A 105 3.34 5.73 13.19
C ILE A 105 4.54 5.99 14.11
N VAL A 106 5.73 5.54 13.76
CA VAL A 106 6.96 5.79 14.52
C VAL A 106 7.26 7.29 14.61
N MET A 107 7.12 8.02 13.51
CA MET A 107 7.34 9.48 13.49
C MET A 107 6.34 10.20 14.40
N HIS A 108 5.11 9.71 14.49
CA HIS A 108 4.08 10.27 15.37
C HIS A 108 4.31 9.90 16.84
N SER A 109 4.63 8.64 17.12
CA SER A 109 4.79 8.10 18.47
C SER A 109 6.13 8.49 19.14
N ARG A 110 7.13 8.89 18.34
CA ARG A 110 8.44 9.39 18.78
C ARG A 110 9.14 8.52 19.83
N PRO A 111 9.39 7.22 19.57
CA PRO A 111 10.19 6.41 20.47
C PRO A 111 11.62 6.94 20.56
N ASP A 112 12.33 6.62 21.64
CA ASP A 112 13.71 7.08 21.88
C ASP A 112 14.68 6.64 20.79
N LEU A 113 14.44 5.47 20.18
CA LEU A 113 15.22 4.94 19.05
C LEU A 113 14.31 4.23 18.07
N ALA A 114 14.50 4.49 16.79
CA ALA A 114 13.90 3.73 15.70
C ALA A 114 14.88 3.59 14.54
N ILE A 115 14.95 2.40 13.96
CA ILE A 115 15.78 2.10 12.78
C ILE A 115 14.88 1.51 11.72
N CYS A 116 14.82 2.14 10.55
CA CYS A 116 14.03 1.67 9.41
C CYS A 116 14.74 1.96 8.09
N HIS A 117 14.27 1.36 7.01
CA HIS A 117 14.74 1.72 5.66
C HIS A 117 14.06 3.01 5.18
N SER A 118 14.67 3.69 4.22
CA SER A 118 14.07 4.87 3.59
C SER A 118 12.84 4.49 2.76
N PRO A 119 11.80 5.34 2.69
CA PRO A 119 10.67 5.15 1.80
C PRO A 119 11.12 4.90 0.35
N GLY A 120 10.47 3.96 -0.33
CA GLY A 120 10.82 3.58 -1.70
C GLY A 120 12.08 2.71 -1.84
N LYS A 121 12.77 2.38 -0.74
CA LYS A 121 13.83 1.38 -0.69
C LYS A 121 13.28 0.09 -0.10
N MET A 122 13.79 -1.04 -0.58
CA MET A 122 13.36 -2.37 -0.09
C MET A 122 14.44 -3.01 0.73
N LEU A 123 14.05 -3.66 1.83
CA LEU A 123 14.89 -4.64 2.50
C LEU A 123 14.82 -5.95 1.71
N ILE A 124 15.93 -6.38 1.15
CA ILE A 124 16.02 -7.65 0.41
C ILE A 124 16.45 -8.73 1.40
N THR A 125 15.70 -9.84 1.43
CA THR A 125 15.97 -10.99 2.28
C THR A 125 16.19 -12.24 1.43
N ASP A 126 16.63 -13.33 2.05
CA ASP A 126 16.81 -14.62 1.38
C ASP A 126 15.49 -15.42 1.25
N VAL A 127 14.40 -14.91 1.82
CA VAL A 127 13.10 -15.58 1.80
C VAL A 127 12.45 -15.42 0.43
N HIS A 128 12.06 -16.53 -0.19
CA HIS A 128 11.37 -16.53 -1.47
C HIS A 128 9.90 -16.14 -1.32
N ASP A 129 9.35 -15.44 -2.31
CA ASP A 129 7.96 -14.99 -2.32
C ASP A 129 6.95 -16.13 -2.05
N ALA A 130 7.25 -17.33 -2.54
CA ALA A 130 6.40 -18.50 -2.34
C ALA A 130 6.23 -18.91 -0.87
N GLU A 131 7.18 -18.56 0.00
CA GLU A 131 7.13 -18.89 1.43
C GLU A 131 6.13 -18.00 2.20
N TYR A 132 5.77 -16.85 1.64
CA TYR A 132 4.75 -15.95 2.19
C TYR A 132 3.34 -16.29 1.72
N GLN A 133 3.21 -17.23 0.78
CA GLN A 133 1.93 -17.58 0.18
C GLN A 133 1.14 -18.56 1.07
N VAL A 134 -0.11 -18.21 1.34
CA VAL A 134 -1.07 -19.12 1.97
C VAL A 134 -1.97 -19.77 0.92
N PRO A 135 -2.58 -20.92 1.22
CA PRO A 135 -3.49 -21.64 0.32
C PRO A 135 -4.66 -20.80 -0.19
#